data_c7eb812b318a8924d2d6688d600f0ce0
#
_entry.id   c7eb812b318a8924d2d6688d600f0ce0
#
_cell.length_a   1.000
_cell.length_b   1.000
_cell.length_c   1.000
_cell.angle_alpha   90.00
_cell.angle_beta   90.00
_cell.angle_gamma   90.00
#
_symmetry.space_group_name_H-M   'P 1'
#
loop_
_entity.id
_entity.type
_entity.pdbx_description
1 polymer ?
#
loop_
_entity_poly.entity_id
_entity_poly.type
_entity_poly.pdbx_seq_one_letter_code
_entity_poly.pdbx_strand_id
1 'polypeptide(L)'
;LRVGLGRQQQLLESGLTTLASIGSVAPYIGLFGRVWGIMNAFLGLSQTEQATLASVAPGIAEALIATAMGLFAAIPAVLAYNHFTAKSSRLYDSRALFCDEMTGMLQRETSVQAPISKETQVNAGQVT
;
A
#
# COMPACT_ATOMS: atom_id res chain seq x y z
N LEU A 1 -2.45 -22.38 -14.02
CA LEU A 1 -1.40 -21.38 -13.90
C LEU A 1 -1.94 -19.97 -13.65
N ARG A 2 -3.00 -19.54 -14.35
CA ARG A 2 -3.65 -18.24 -14.14
C ARG A 2 -4.34 -18.14 -12.77
N VAL A 3 -4.93 -19.21 -12.28
CA VAL A 3 -5.59 -19.26 -10.97
C VAL A 3 -4.59 -19.18 -9.83
N GLY A 4 -3.42 -19.82 -9.97
CA GLY A 4 -2.34 -19.75 -8.97
C GLY A 4 -1.73 -18.35 -8.85
N LEU A 5 -1.50 -17.66 -9.97
CA LEU A 5 -1.02 -16.28 -10.01
C LEU A 5 -2.03 -15.29 -9.41
N GLY A 6 -3.30 -15.46 -9.70
CA GLY A 6 -4.39 -14.66 -9.13
C GLY A 6 -4.51 -14.82 -7.62
N ARG A 7 -4.32 -16.04 -7.11
CA ARG A 7 -4.30 -16.32 -5.67
C ARG A 7 -3.12 -15.65 -4.96
N GLN A 8 -1.93 -15.71 -5.55
CA GLN A 8 -0.75 -15.05 -5.00
C GLN A 8 -0.91 -13.53 -4.97
N GLN A 9 -1.49 -12.94 -6.00
CA GLN A 9 -1.81 -11.53 -6.04
C GLN A 9 -2.80 -11.13 -4.94
N GLN A 10 -3.86 -11.89 -4.74
CA GLN A 10 -4.84 -11.64 -3.67
C GLN A 10 -4.22 -11.72 -2.28
N LEU A 11 -3.33 -12.69 -2.04
CA LEU A 11 -2.61 -12.81 -0.77
C LEU A 11 -1.68 -11.64 -0.51
N LEU A 12 -0.97 -11.16 -1.52
CA LEU A 12 -0.11 -9.98 -1.43
C LEU A 12 -0.91 -8.70 -1.19
N GLU A 13 -2.02 -8.52 -1.89
CA GLU A 13 -2.91 -7.37 -1.71
C GLU A 13 -3.55 -7.36 -0.32
N SER A 14 -3.98 -8.50 0.21
CA SER A 14 -4.53 -8.58 1.56
C SER A 14 -3.49 -8.27 2.64
N GLY A 15 -2.24 -8.72 2.46
CA GLY A 15 -1.13 -8.39 3.33
C GLY A 15 -0.80 -6.89 3.33
N LEU A 16 -0.79 -6.27 2.15
CA LEU A 16 -0.58 -4.82 1.99
C LEU A 16 -1.70 -4.01 2.62
N THR A 17 -2.95 -4.43 2.48
CA THR A 17 -4.10 -3.78 3.10
C THR A 17 -4.01 -3.84 4.62
N THR A 18 -3.60 -4.97 5.19
CA THR A 18 -3.38 -5.11 6.64
C THR A 18 -2.27 -4.16 7.12
N LEU A 19 -1.16 -4.07 6.41
CA LEU A 19 -0.07 -3.16 6.72
C LEU A 19 -0.50 -1.69 6.66
N ALA A 20 -1.27 -1.32 5.65
CA ALA A 20 -1.84 0.02 5.52
C ALA A 20 -2.76 0.35 6.69
N SER A 21 -3.61 -0.58 7.10
CA SER A 21 -4.51 -0.44 8.24
C SER A 21 -3.74 -0.26 9.55
N ILE A 22 -2.73 -1.06 9.80
CA ILE A 22 -1.88 -0.95 10.99
C ILE A 22 -1.17 0.41 11.01
N GLY A 23 -0.58 0.80 9.89
CA GLY A 23 0.12 2.07 9.77
C GLY A 23 -0.77 3.29 10.01
N SER A 24 -2.04 3.24 9.58
CA SER A 24 -2.98 4.34 9.75
C SER A 24 -3.67 4.35 11.12
N VAL A 25 -3.96 3.18 11.69
CA VAL A 25 -4.74 3.04 12.94
C VAL A 25 -3.84 3.04 14.18
N ALA A 26 -2.62 2.54 14.09
CA ALA A 26 -1.73 2.43 15.25
C ALA A 26 -1.47 3.76 15.99
N PRO A 27 -1.26 4.92 15.31
CA PRO A 27 -1.13 6.21 16.00
C PRO A 27 -2.40 6.58 16.78
N TYR A 28 -3.58 6.25 16.26
CA TYR A 28 -4.86 6.53 16.94
C TYR A 28 -5.05 5.65 18.16
N ILE A 29 -4.62 4.40 18.12
CA ILE A 29 -4.63 3.50 19.29
C ILE A 29 -3.69 4.04 20.37
N GLY A 30 -2.51 4.52 19.99
CA GLY A 30 -1.59 5.18 20.91
C GLY A 30 -2.18 6.43 21.55
N LEU A 31 -2.88 7.25 20.77
CA LEU A 31 -3.58 8.43 21.26
C LEU A 31 -4.70 8.07 22.23
N PHE A 32 -5.48 7.03 21.91
CA PHE A 32 -6.52 6.53 22.80
C PHE A 32 -5.94 6.09 24.14
N GLY A 33 -4.84 5.33 24.13
CA GLY A 33 -4.15 4.92 25.34
C GLY A 33 -3.66 6.10 26.20
N ARG A 34 -3.18 7.15 25.53
CA ARG A 34 -2.76 8.40 26.21
C ARG A 34 -3.94 9.07 26.91
N VAL A 35 -5.06 9.26 26.23
CA VAL A 35 -6.26 9.88 26.79
C VAL A 35 -6.80 9.06 27.95
N TRP A 36 -6.87 7.74 27.82
CA TRP A 36 -7.30 6.82 28.85
C TRP A 36 -6.39 6.88 30.09
N GLY A 37 -5.08 6.85 29.89
CA GLY A 37 -4.11 6.91 30.98
C GLY A 37 -4.16 8.21 31.75
N ILE A 38 -4.28 9.35 31.07
CA ILE A 38 -4.42 10.67 31.70
C ILE A 38 -5.74 10.76 32.48
N MET A 39 -6.82 10.26 31.89
CA MET A 39 -8.13 10.22 32.57
C MET A 39 -8.06 9.44 33.89
N ASN A 40 -7.45 8.24 33.85
CA ASN A 40 -7.31 7.42 35.07
C ASN A 40 -6.43 8.09 36.13
N ALA A 41 -5.37 8.80 35.71
CA ALA A 41 -4.51 9.53 36.62
C ALA A 41 -5.26 10.64 37.35
N PHE A 42 -6.10 11.39 36.64
CA PHE A 42 -6.92 12.44 37.24
C PHE A 42 -8.07 11.89 38.08
N LEU A 43 -8.66 10.77 37.70
CA LEU A 43 -9.69 10.11 38.53
C LEU A 43 -9.10 9.63 39.86
N GLY A 44 -7.88 9.08 39.84
CA GLY A 44 -7.15 8.71 41.07
C GLY A 44 -6.86 9.92 41.96
N LEU A 45 -6.57 11.07 41.37
CA LEU A 45 -6.30 12.31 42.08
C LEU A 45 -7.54 12.84 42.80
N SER A 46 -8.71 12.67 42.23
CA SER A 46 -9.99 13.14 42.83
C SER A 46 -10.34 12.42 44.12
N GLN A 47 -9.73 11.28 44.40
CA GLN A 47 -9.97 10.46 45.61
C GLN A 47 -8.97 10.73 46.73
N THR A 48 -7.97 11.56 46.50
CA THR A 48 -6.92 11.89 47.48
C THR A 48 -7.11 13.29 48.03
N GLU A 49 -7.00 13.45 49.34
CA GLU A 49 -7.15 14.75 50.01
C GLU A 49 -6.00 15.72 49.69
N GLN A 50 -4.86 15.22 49.29
CA GLN A 50 -3.71 16.04 48.87
C GLN A 50 -3.36 15.76 47.41
N ALA A 51 -3.86 16.60 46.51
CA ALA A 51 -3.58 16.58 45.11
C ALA A 51 -2.20 17.23 44.83
N THR A 52 -1.20 16.42 44.56
CA THR A 52 0.15 16.89 44.12
C THR A 52 0.45 16.41 42.73
N LEU A 53 1.29 17.19 42.01
CA LEU A 53 1.77 16.77 40.67
C LEU A 53 2.52 15.43 40.73
N ALA A 54 3.20 15.16 41.82
CA ALA A 54 3.92 13.91 42.04
C ALA A 54 3.01 12.66 42.07
N SER A 55 1.74 12.81 42.48
CA SER A 55 0.79 11.70 42.50
C SER A 55 0.25 11.32 41.14
N VAL A 56 0.20 12.23 40.17
CA VAL A 56 -0.26 11.98 38.81
C VAL A 56 0.87 11.71 37.80
N ALA A 57 2.11 12.06 38.12
CA ALA A 57 3.27 11.93 37.24
C ALA A 57 3.45 10.50 36.70
N PRO A 58 3.35 9.41 37.50
CA PRO A 58 3.46 8.06 36.96
C PRO A 58 2.39 7.71 35.94
N GLY A 59 1.13 8.13 36.16
CA GLY A 59 0.04 7.87 35.24
C GLY A 59 0.18 8.61 33.91
N ILE A 60 0.68 9.85 33.95
CA ILE A 60 0.99 10.64 32.75
C ILE A 60 2.16 10.00 31.99
N ALA A 61 3.19 9.54 32.68
CA ALA A 61 4.31 8.84 32.06
C ALA A 61 3.87 7.56 31.31
N GLU A 62 3.02 6.75 31.92
CA GLU A 62 2.43 5.58 31.28
C GLU A 62 1.61 5.95 30.02
N ALA A 63 0.85 7.01 30.09
CA ALA A 63 0.06 7.52 28.96
C ALA A 63 0.96 7.93 27.79
N LEU A 64 2.09 8.57 28.07
CA LEU A 64 3.07 8.93 27.04
C LEU A 64 3.75 7.71 26.41
N ILE A 65 4.02 6.69 27.20
CA ILE A 65 4.55 5.41 26.70
C ILE A 65 3.56 4.76 25.72
N ALA A 66 2.28 4.79 26.02
CA ALA A 66 1.24 4.26 25.12
C ALA A 66 1.27 4.95 23.74
N THR A 67 1.44 6.26 23.70
CA THR A 67 1.62 7.01 22.45
C THR A 67 2.90 6.59 21.71
N ALA A 68 3.99 6.43 22.43
CA ALA A 68 5.26 6.01 21.86
C ALA A 68 5.17 4.61 21.25
N MET A 69 4.48 3.68 21.90
CA MET A 69 4.27 2.33 21.38
C MET A 69 3.41 2.32 20.12
N GLY A 70 2.35 3.14 20.08
CA GLY A 70 1.51 3.29 18.89
C GLY A 70 2.31 3.80 17.68
N LEU A 71 3.15 4.80 17.89
CA LEU A 71 4.04 5.33 16.86
C LEU A 71 5.13 4.32 16.46
N PHE A 72 5.67 3.61 17.41
CA PHE A 72 6.67 2.57 17.17
C PHE A 72 6.13 1.44 16.26
N ALA A 73 4.88 1.09 16.41
CA ALA A 73 4.21 0.12 15.53
C ALA A 73 3.86 0.71 14.16
N ALA A 74 3.46 1.99 14.12
CA ALA A 74 3.03 2.67 12.90
C ALA A 74 4.19 2.92 11.92
N ILE A 75 5.34 3.33 12.40
CA ILE A 75 6.48 3.73 11.55
C ILE A 75 6.97 2.57 10.68
N PRO A 76 7.31 1.38 11.21
CA PRO A 76 7.70 0.25 10.36
C PRO A 76 6.59 -0.20 9.40
N ALA A 77 5.33 -0.15 9.84
CA ALA A 77 4.19 -0.55 9.03
C ALA A 77 4.03 0.35 7.80
N VAL A 78 4.15 1.66 7.96
CA VAL A 78 4.07 2.64 6.86
C VAL A 78 5.27 2.50 5.92
N LEU A 79 6.47 2.35 6.45
CA LEU A 79 7.68 2.17 5.65
C LEU A 79 7.61 0.89 4.81
N ALA A 80 7.18 -0.21 5.41
CA ALA A 80 7.01 -1.47 4.71
C ALA A 80 5.92 -1.38 3.63
N TYR A 81 4.79 -0.77 3.95
CA TYR A 81 3.71 -0.54 2.99
C TYR A 81 4.18 0.25 1.77
N ASN A 82 4.87 1.37 1.99
CA ASN A 82 5.39 2.21 0.92
C ASN A 82 6.43 1.48 0.06
N HIS A 83 7.31 0.70 0.70
CA HIS A 83 8.32 -0.09 0.00
C HIS A 83 7.68 -1.15 -0.90
N PHE A 84 6.74 -1.93 -0.39
CA PHE A 84 6.07 -2.97 -1.16
C PHE A 84 5.16 -2.40 -2.25
N THR A 85 4.49 -1.29 -1.99
CA THR A 85 3.65 -0.60 -2.98
C THR A 85 4.50 -0.07 -4.15
N ALA A 86 5.63 0.55 -3.88
CA ALA A 86 6.56 1.02 -4.91
C ALA A 86 7.10 -0.14 -5.76
N LYS A 87 7.46 -1.26 -5.13
CA LYS A 87 7.94 -2.45 -5.81
C LYS A 87 6.87 -3.09 -6.69
N SER A 88 5.64 -3.14 -6.22
CA SER A 88 4.48 -3.62 -6.98
C SER A 88 4.20 -2.74 -8.20
N SER A 89 4.22 -1.43 -8.03
CA SER A 89 4.04 -0.44 -9.10
C SER A 89 5.11 -0.57 -10.19
N ARG A 90 6.37 -0.77 -9.84
CA ARG A 90 7.47 -1.00 -10.80
C ARG A 90 7.26 -2.26 -11.63
N LEU A 91 6.75 -3.32 -11.04
CA LEU A 91 6.43 -4.56 -11.75
C LEU A 91 5.29 -4.36 -12.76
N TYR A 92 4.27 -3.60 -12.40
CA TYR A 92 3.18 -3.24 -13.31
C TYR A 92 3.66 -2.39 -14.48
N ASP A 93 4.50 -1.39 -14.22
CA ASP A 93 5.05 -0.51 -15.26
C ASP A 93 5.93 -1.29 -16.25
N SER A 94 6.77 -2.20 -15.78
CA SER A 94 7.60 -3.02 -16.66
C SER A 94 6.78 -4.00 -17.51
N ARG A 95 5.70 -4.54 -16.97
CA ARG A 95 4.77 -5.40 -17.73
C ARG A 95 4.00 -4.62 -18.78
N ALA A 96 3.52 -3.42 -18.43
CA ALA A 96 2.84 -2.53 -19.38
C ALA A 96 3.74 -2.14 -20.55
N LEU A 97 4.98 -1.76 -20.29
CA LEU A 97 6.00 -1.48 -21.31
C LEU A 97 6.26 -2.67 -22.22
N PHE A 98 6.37 -3.87 -21.66
CA PHE A 98 6.58 -5.09 -22.41
C PHE A 98 5.38 -5.41 -23.33
N CYS A 99 4.17 -5.25 -22.85
CA CYS A 99 2.95 -5.40 -23.65
C CYS A 99 2.86 -4.37 -24.77
N ASP A 100 3.22 -3.12 -24.53
CA ASP A 100 3.25 -2.05 -25.52
C ASP A 100 4.30 -2.33 -26.62
N GLU A 101 5.49 -2.79 -26.26
CA GLU A 101 6.52 -3.19 -27.21
C GLU A 101 6.07 -4.36 -28.09
N MET A 102 5.46 -5.39 -27.52
CA MET A 102 4.92 -6.51 -28.27
C MET A 102 3.81 -6.09 -29.22
N THR A 103 2.90 -5.23 -28.78
CA THR A 103 1.83 -4.69 -29.62
C THR A 103 2.39 -3.85 -30.77
N GLY A 104 3.41 -3.03 -30.49
CA GLY A 104 4.10 -2.25 -31.51
C GLY A 104 4.80 -3.10 -32.56
N MET A 105 5.42 -4.19 -32.18
CA MET A 105 6.05 -5.15 -33.12
C MET A 105 5.00 -5.83 -34.01
N LEU A 106 3.89 -6.28 -33.44
CA LEU A 106 2.80 -6.90 -34.19
C LEU A 106 2.17 -5.93 -35.19
N GLN A 107 1.98 -4.67 -34.82
CA GLN A 107 1.48 -3.64 -35.74
C GLN A 107 2.44 -3.36 -36.89
N ARG A 108 3.75 -3.36 -36.64
CA ARG A 108 4.77 -3.21 -37.69
C ARG A 108 4.75 -4.35 -38.71
N GLU A 109 4.64 -5.58 -38.24
CA GLU A 109 4.53 -6.75 -39.12
C GLU A 109 3.29 -6.70 -39.98
N THR A 110 2.15 -6.33 -39.39
CA THR A 110 0.87 -6.18 -40.09
C THR A 110 0.92 -5.07 -41.13
N SER A 111 1.58 -3.95 -40.85
CA SER A 111 1.72 -2.84 -41.79
C SER A 111 2.70 -3.14 -42.94
N VAL A 112 3.69 -3.98 -42.69
CA VAL A 112 4.62 -4.45 -43.78
C VAL A 112 3.94 -5.46 -44.72
N GLN A 113 3.07 -6.30 -44.20
CA GLN A 113 2.33 -7.28 -45.04
C GLN A 113 1.14 -6.65 -45.82
N ALA A 114 0.55 -5.58 -45.33
CA ALA A 114 -0.61 -4.92 -45.97
C ALA A 114 -0.30 -4.37 -47.41
N PRO A 115 0.85 -3.71 -47.68
CA PRO A 115 1.15 -3.25 -49.06
C PRO A 115 1.40 -4.37 -50.06
N ILE A 116 1.98 -5.50 -49.65
CA ILE A 116 2.24 -6.65 -50.54
C ILE A 116 0.93 -7.29 -51.06
N SER A 117 -0.08 -7.38 -50.22
CA SER A 117 -1.38 -7.92 -50.63
C SER A 117 -2.12 -6.99 -51.61
N LYS A 118 -1.97 -5.68 -51.50
CA LYS A 118 -2.56 -4.70 -52.41
C LYS A 118 -1.91 -4.71 -53.80
N GLU A 119 -0.58 -4.85 -53.90
CA GLU A 119 0.11 -4.97 -55.18
C GLU A 119 -0.26 -6.24 -55.92
N THR A 120 -0.45 -7.34 -55.22
CA THR A 120 -0.87 -8.61 -55.84
C THR A 120 -2.29 -8.53 -56.40
N GLN A 121 -3.18 -7.82 -55.76
CA GLN A 121 -4.55 -7.64 -56.25
C GLN A 121 -4.65 -6.68 -57.46
N VAL A 122 -3.84 -5.63 -57.49
CA VAL A 122 -3.78 -4.70 -58.65
C VAL A 122 -3.23 -5.37 -59.90
N ASN A 123 -2.20 -6.18 -59.76
CA ASN A 123 -1.63 -6.96 -60.91
C ASN A 123 -2.59 -8.04 -61.40
N ALA A 124 -3.37 -8.67 -60.59
CA ALA A 124 -4.37 -9.67 -60.98
C ALA A 124 -5.58 -9.05 -61.75
N GLY A 125 -5.86 -7.75 -61.53
CA GLY A 125 -6.92 -7.03 -62.23
C GLY A 125 -6.54 -6.46 -63.61
N GLN A 126 -5.26 -6.49 -63.99
CA GLN A 126 -4.78 -5.95 -65.24
C GLN A 126 -4.55 -7.01 -66.36
N VAL A 127 -4.81 -8.29 -66.08
CA VAL A 127 -4.57 -9.39 -67.02
C VAL A 127 -5.83 -9.83 -67.78
N THR A 128 -6.94 -9.11 -67.61
CA THR A 128 -8.18 -9.28 -68.39
C THR A 128 -8.44 -8.00 -69.17
#